data_5e1c2c7e3d4dca32195d0b62d9f58910
#
_entry.id   5e1c2c7e3d4dca32195d0b62d9f58910
#
_cell.length_a   1.000
_cell.length_b   1.000
_cell.length_c   1.000
_cell.angle_alpha   90.00
_cell.angle_beta   90.00
_cell.angle_gamma   90.00
#
_symmetry.space_group_name_H-M   'P 1'
#
loop_
_entity.id
_entity.type
_entity.pdbx_description
1 polymer ?
#
loop_
_entity_poly.entity_id
_entity_poly.type
_entity_poly.pdbx_seq_one_letter_code
_entity_poly.pdbx_strand_id
1 'polypeptide(L)'
;MRISSQPTGDKGNVYVIQDIPGSKIGTPKINIIGATQFGNLKVCLPENSQIILSPTYVITTLRSKLKEYNSKDYLLLTGDPAIIGVACSIVSDMTNGKYNLLKWDKQERRYYPVEIDLYNKGWH
;
A
#
# COMPACT_ATOMS: atom_id res chain seq x y z
N MET A 1 -0.18 11.77 28.26
CA MET A 1 0.06 11.30 27.60
C MET A 1 0.05 10.53 27.21
N ARG A 2 -0.06 10.32 27.02
CA ARG A 2 0.16 9.39 26.71
C ARG A 2 0.78 9.17 25.80
N ILE A 3 1.43 8.93 25.70
CA ILE A 3 1.99 8.56 25.08
C ILE A 3 2.25 8.00 24.51
N SER A 4 2.61 8.01 24.50
CA SER A 4 2.96 7.45 24.06
C SER A 4 3.31 6.60 23.83
N SER A 5 3.50 6.60 24.20
CA SER A 5 3.94 5.45 24.12
C SER A 5 3.41 4.66 23.29
N GLN A 6 3.49 4.76 22.66
CA GLN A 6 2.83 4.16 22.01
C GLN A 6 2.84 3.04 21.43
N PRO A 7 2.35 2.55 21.73
CA PRO A 7 2.47 1.18 21.43
C PRO A 7 2.25 0.90 19.99
N THR A 8 2.75 -0.26 19.63
CA THR A 8 2.66 -0.67 18.24
C THR A 8 1.23 -0.80 17.77
N GLY A 9 0.29 -0.99 18.68
CA GLY A 9 -1.09 -1.09 18.30
C GLY A 9 -1.65 0.15 17.63
N ASP A 10 -0.99 1.28 17.80
CA ASP A 10 -1.41 2.52 17.19
C ASP A 10 -0.99 2.66 15.74
N LYS A 11 -0.06 1.85 15.31
CA LYS A 11 0.31 1.84 13.91
C LYS A 11 -0.74 1.12 13.10
N GLY A 12 -1.00 1.62 11.90
CA GLY A 12 -1.84 0.91 10.97
C GLY A 12 -1.05 -0.13 10.21
N ASN A 13 -1.51 -0.42 9.01
CA ASN A 13 -0.88 -1.38 8.13
C ASN A 13 -0.40 -0.71 6.87
N VAL A 14 0.67 -1.24 6.30
CA VAL A 14 1.13 -0.89 4.96
C VAL A 14 0.79 -2.07 4.07
N TYR A 15 -0.17 -1.88 3.19
CA TYR A 15 -0.58 -2.93 2.27
C TYR A 15 0.35 -2.90 1.06
N VAL A 16 1.22 -3.88 0.99
CA VAL A 16 2.12 -4.05 -0.15
C VAL A 16 1.29 -4.69 -1.24
N ILE A 17 0.94 -3.94 -2.27
CA ILE A 17 -0.03 -4.39 -3.25
C ILE A 17 0.42 -5.67 -3.91
N GLN A 18 1.67 -5.72 -4.37
CA GLN A 18 2.22 -6.93 -4.94
C GLN A 18 3.65 -7.08 -4.45
N ASP A 19 4.01 -8.28 -4.04
CA ASP A 19 5.36 -8.54 -3.60
C ASP A 19 6.33 -8.23 -4.73
N ILE A 20 7.54 -7.78 -4.37
CA ILE A 20 8.49 -7.33 -5.36
C ILE A 20 9.65 -8.32 -5.48
N PRO A 21 10.16 -8.52 -6.70
CA PRO A 21 11.32 -9.40 -6.89
C PRO A 21 12.51 -8.89 -6.09
N GLY A 22 13.20 -9.79 -5.43
CA GLY A 22 14.37 -9.43 -4.66
C GLY A 22 14.09 -8.93 -3.27
N SER A 23 12.84 -8.95 -2.83
CA SER A 23 12.51 -8.51 -1.48
C SER A 23 12.89 -9.54 -0.42
N LYS A 24 13.22 -10.75 -0.85
CA LYS A 24 13.55 -11.83 0.06
C LYS A 24 15.07 -11.89 0.23
N ILE A 25 15.60 -13.08 0.29
CA ILE A 25 17.03 -13.29 0.43
C ILE A 25 17.73 -12.80 -0.83
N GLY A 26 18.84 -12.12 -0.66
CA GLY A 26 19.62 -11.65 -1.77
C GLY A 26 19.68 -10.15 -1.81
N THR A 27 19.64 -9.58 -3.01
CA THR A 27 19.80 -8.14 -3.19
C THR A 27 18.47 -7.52 -3.60
N PRO A 28 17.71 -7.02 -2.66
CA PRO A 28 16.44 -6.39 -3.00
C PRO A 28 16.64 -5.10 -3.79
N LYS A 29 15.76 -4.87 -4.74
CA LYS A 29 15.83 -3.64 -5.53
C LYS A 29 15.32 -2.45 -4.74
N ILE A 30 14.39 -2.69 -3.86
CA ILE A 30 13.82 -1.67 -3.00
C ILE A 30 13.89 -2.18 -1.57
N ASN A 31 14.35 -1.32 -0.68
CA ASN A 31 14.40 -1.70 0.73
C ASN A 31 13.01 -1.62 1.32
N ILE A 32 12.25 -2.70 1.18
CA ILE A 32 10.88 -2.72 1.64
C ILE A 32 10.77 -2.62 3.16
N ILE A 33 11.83 -3.03 3.87
CA ILE A 33 11.81 -2.97 5.33
C ILE A 33 11.67 -1.54 5.83
N GLY A 34 12.18 -0.56 5.08
CA GLY A 34 12.04 0.84 5.46
C GLY A 34 10.59 1.29 5.56
N ALA A 35 9.67 0.59 4.90
CA ALA A 35 8.26 0.94 4.98
C ALA A 35 7.64 0.58 6.32
N THR A 36 8.31 -0.25 7.13
CA THR A 36 7.76 -0.67 8.42
C THR A 36 7.60 0.48 9.40
N GLN A 37 8.28 1.60 9.18
CA GLN A 37 8.09 2.75 10.05
C GLN A 37 6.70 3.35 9.88
N PHE A 38 5.99 3.02 8.82
CA PHE A 38 4.64 3.52 8.56
C PHE A 38 3.55 2.55 9.00
N GLY A 39 3.90 1.31 9.31
CA GLY A 39 2.92 0.33 9.74
C GLY A 39 3.41 -1.09 9.51
N ASN A 40 2.59 -2.03 9.87
CA ASN A 40 2.88 -3.45 9.66
C ASN A 40 2.69 -3.80 8.20
N LEU A 41 3.64 -4.53 7.63
CA LEU A 41 3.56 -4.89 6.22
C LEU A 41 2.57 -6.04 6.01
N LYS A 42 1.68 -5.87 5.05
CA LYS A 42 0.70 -6.88 4.66
C LYS A 42 0.76 -7.02 3.14
N VAL A 43 1.25 -8.16 2.66
CA VAL A 43 1.36 -8.39 1.21
C VAL A 43 0.03 -8.88 0.68
N CYS A 44 -0.45 -8.27 -0.40
CA CYS A 44 -1.73 -8.64 -0.98
C CYS A 44 -1.59 -9.74 -2.03
N LEU A 45 -0.61 -9.63 -2.92
CA LEU A 45 -0.45 -10.57 -4.03
C LEU A 45 1.01 -11.00 -4.15
N PRO A 46 1.28 -12.23 -4.59
CA PRO A 46 2.64 -12.66 -4.85
C PRO A 46 3.24 -11.94 -6.04
N GLU A 47 4.57 -11.99 -6.12
CA GLU A 47 5.32 -11.19 -7.10
C GLU A 47 5.03 -11.52 -8.55
N ASN A 48 4.58 -12.75 -8.81
CA ASN A 48 4.35 -13.18 -10.19
C ASN A 48 2.87 -13.15 -10.60
N SER A 49 2.03 -12.49 -9.83
CA SER A 49 0.63 -12.34 -10.20
C SER A 49 0.48 -11.45 -11.43
N GLN A 50 -0.40 -11.85 -12.35
CA GLN A 50 -0.64 -11.11 -13.58
C GLN A 50 -2.13 -10.97 -13.80
N ILE A 51 -2.59 -9.73 -13.92
CA ILE A 51 -4.01 -9.46 -14.07
C ILE A 51 -4.56 -9.98 -15.39
N ILE A 52 -3.73 -9.96 -16.43
CA ILE A 52 -4.18 -10.41 -17.75
C ILE A 52 -4.54 -11.90 -17.76
N LEU A 53 -3.90 -12.69 -16.92
CA LEU A 53 -4.15 -14.12 -16.88
C LEU A 53 -5.36 -14.46 -16.03
N SER A 54 -5.65 -13.67 -15.02
CA SER A 54 -6.73 -14.01 -14.10
C SER A 54 -7.28 -12.76 -13.41
N PRO A 55 -7.98 -11.90 -14.14
CA PRO A 55 -8.46 -10.65 -13.55
C PRO A 55 -9.40 -10.86 -12.37
N THR A 56 -10.30 -11.83 -12.47
CA THR A 56 -11.25 -12.09 -11.39
C THR A 56 -10.54 -12.52 -10.12
N TYR A 57 -9.54 -13.36 -10.25
CA TYR A 57 -8.75 -13.79 -9.08
C TYR A 57 -8.05 -12.60 -8.43
N VAL A 58 -7.44 -11.74 -9.24
CA VAL A 58 -6.73 -10.58 -8.72
C VAL A 58 -7.69 -9.65 -7.98
N ILE A 59 -8.84 -9.35 -8.58
CA ILE A 59 -9.81 -8.45 -7.97
C ILE A 59 -10.35 -9.04 -6.67
N THR A 60 -10.72 -10.31 -6.69
CA THR A 60 -11.27 -10.97 -5.50
C THR A 60 -10.25 -11.00 -4.37
N THR A 61 -9.00 -11.32 -4.71
CA THR A 61 -7.94 -11.37 -3.71
C THR A 61 -7.67 -9.99 -3.11
N LEU A 62 -7.59 -8.97 -3.96
CA LEU A 62 -7.37 -7.61 -3.48
C LEU A 62 -8.51 -7.16 -2.57
N ARG A 63 -9.75 -7.42 -2.96
CA ARG A 63 -10.88 -7.06 -2.10
C ARG A 63 -10.80 -7.73 -0.75
N SER A 64 -10.43 -8.99 -0.72
CA SER A 64 -10.31 -9.74 0.53
C SER A 64 -9.19 -9.18 1.40
N LYS A 65 -8.03 -8.90 0.80
CA LYS A 65 -6.88 -8.42 1.55
C LYS A 65 -7.06 -6.98 2.04
N LEU A 66 -7.77 -6.18 1.28
CA LEU A 66 -7.92 -4.76 1.59
C LEU A 66 -9.19 -4.42 2.35
N LYS A 67 -9.99 -5.41 2.69
CA LYS A 67 -11.31 -5.14 3.26
C LYS A 67 -11.28 -4.40 4.60
N GLU A 68 -10.15 -4.47 5.30
CA GLU A 68 -10.03 -3.79 6.59
C GLU A 68 -9.18 -2.53 6.52
N TYR A 69 -8.90 -2.07 5.31
CA TYR A 69 -8.19 -0.81 5.16
C TYR A 69 -8.93 0.33 5.85
N ASN A 70 -8.17 1.17 6.55
CA ASN A 70 -8.78 2.31 7.24
C ASN A 70 -7.83 3.52 7.17
N SER A 71 -8.22 4.61 7.81
CA SER A 71 -7.55 5.89 7.62
C SER A 71 -6.10 5.94 8.12
N LYS A 72 -5.68 4.96 8.91
CA LYS A 72 -4.30 4.91 9.39
C LYS A 72 -3.39 4.10 8.47
N ASP A 73 -3.95 3.50 7.46
CA ASP A 73 -3.21 2.56 6.62
C ASP A 73 -2.69 3.24 5.36
N TYR A 74 -1.77 2.54 4.70
CA TYR A 74 -1.15 3.01 3.46
C TYR A 74 -1.18 1.93 2.42
N LEU A 75 -1.23 2.34 1.15
CA LEU A 75 -0.99 1.44 0.03
C LEU A 75 0.41 1.67 -0.48
N LEU A 76 1.24 0.63 -0.46
CA LEU A 76 2.58 0.71 -1.04
C LEU A 76 2.50 0.27 -2.48
N LEU A 77 2.84 1.19 -3.38
CA LEU A 77 2.61 1.02 -4.81
C LEU A 77 3.71 0.19 -5.44
N THR A 78 3.55 -1.12 -5.38
CA THR A 78 4.52 -2.07 -5.93
C THR A 78 3.84 -3.02 -6.91
N GLY A 79 4.57 -3.42 -7.93
CA GLY A 79 4.13 -4.45 -8.84
C GLY A 79 3.59 -3.93 -10.16
N ASP A 80 2.72 -4.71 -10.76
CA ASP A 80 2.11 -4.40 -12.05
C ASP A 80 1.25 -3.15 -11.95
N PRO A 81 1.48 -2.14 -12.81
CA PRO A 81 0.68 -0.91 -12.77
C PRO A 81 -0.83 -1.16 -12.87
N ALA A 82 -1.25 -2.17 -13.62
CA ALA A 82 -2.68 -2.48 -13.73
C ALA A 82 -3.22 -2.97 -12.38
N ILE A 83 -2.46 -3.77 -11.68
CA ILE A 83 -2.87 -4.26 -10.35
C ILE A 83 -2.90 -3.10 -9.37
N ILE A 84 -1.90 -2.22 -9.43
CA ILE A 84 -1.89 -1.03 -8.58
C ILE A 84 -3.15 -0.19 -8.81
N GLY A 85 -3.52 0.00 -10.07
CA GLY A 85 -4.72 0.77 -10.38
C GLY A 85 -5.99 0.15 -9.80
N VAL A 86 -6.10 -1.17 -9.88
CA VAL A 86 -7.26 -1.86 -9.31
C VAL A 86 -7.28 -1.71 -7.80
N ALA A 87 -6.14 -1.87 -7.14
CA ALA A 87 -6.07 -1.75 -5.69
C ALA A 87 -6.48 -0.35 -5.24
N CYS A 88 -5.98 0.68 -5.93
CA CYS A 88 -6.36 2.05 -5.60
C CYS A 88 -7.85 2.29 -5.82
N SER A 89 -8.41 1.73 -6.88
CA SER A 89 -9.84 1.86 -7.15
C SER A 89 -10.68 1.23 -6.04
N ILE A 90 -10.27 0.05 -5.57
CA ILE A 90 -10.99 -0.63 -4.51
C ILE A 90 -10.97 0.19 -3.23
N VAL A 91 -9.79 0.67 -2.84
CA VAL A 91 -9.66 1.44 -1.60
C VAL A 91 -10.39 2.78 -1.72
N SER A 92 -10.31 3.43 -2.89
CA SER A 92 -11.01 4.67 -3.12
C SER A 92 -12.51 4.49 -2.95
N ASP A 93 -13.04 3.39 -3.49
CA ASP A 93 -14.47 3.10 -3.34
C ASP A 93 -14.86 2.89 -1.88
N MET A 94 -14.02 2.21 -1.12
CA MET A 94 -14.29 1.92 0.29
C MET A 94 -14.22 3.16 1.17
N THR A 95 -13.43 4.14 0.78
CA THR A 95 -13.09 5.27 1.63
C THR A 95 -13.63 6.59 1.12
N ASN A 96 -14.49 6.57 0.14
CA ASN A 96 -15.03 7.80 -0.47
C ASN A 96 -13.90 8.68 -1.01
N GLY A 97 -12.91 8.07 -1.60
CA GLY A 97 -11.83 8.79 -2.26
C GLY A 97 -10.76 9.35 -1.35
N LYS A 98 -10.72 8.92 -0.08
CA LYS A 98 -9.71 9.43 0.86
C LYS A 98 -8.85 8.27 1.33
N TYR A 99 -7.59 8.27 0.92
CA TYR A 99 -6.68 7.20 1.32
C TYR A 99 -5.25 7.67 1.19
N ASN A 100 -4.32 6.86 1.66
CA ASN A 100 -2.92 7.22 1.72
C ASN A 100 -2.09 6.27 0.88
N LEU A 101 -1.20 6.84 0.10
CA LEU A 101 -0.23 6.09 -0.67
C LEU A 101 1.13 6.19 -0.01
N LEU A 102 1.97 5.21 -0.26
CA LEU A 102 3.35 5.23 0.17
C LEU A 102 4.21 5.01 -1.06
N LYS A 103 5.13 5.92 -1.31
CA LYS A 103 5.98 5.87 -2.49
C LYS A 103 7.45 5.82 -2.11
N TRP A 104 8.23 5.12 -2.93
CA TRP A 104 9.67 5.11 -2.79
C TRP A 104 10.27 6.26 -3.57
N ASP A 105 11.10 7.06 -2.90
CA ASP A 105 11.82 8.16 -3.53
C ASP A 105 13.24 7.68 -3.83
N LYS A 106 13.55 7.55 -5.11
CA LYS A 106 14.85 7.02 -5.52
C LYS A 106 15.99 7.94 -5.13
N GLN A 107 15.77 9.24 -5.20
CA GLN A 107 16.84 10.21 -4.92
C GLN A 107 17.14 10.27 -3.43
N GLU A 108 16.09 10.36 -2.62
CA GLU A 108 16.26 10.44 -1.18
C GLU A 108 16.42 9.07 -0.52
N ARG A 109 16.15 8.01 -1.29
CA ARG A 109 16.26 6.62 -0.84
C ARG A 109 15.45 6.36 0.41
N ARG A 110 14.20 6.81 0.36
CA ARG A 110 13.28 6.64 1.49
C ARG A 110 11.85 6.63 0.98
N TYR A 111 10.96 6.16 1.85
CA TYR A 111 9.54 6.19 1.55
C TYR A 111 8.94 7.50 2.03
N TYR A 112 7.94 7.98 1.29
CA TYR A 112 7.19 9.15 1.73
C TYR A 112 5.71 8.93 1.47
N PRO A 113 4.85 9.48 2.35
CA PRO A 113 3.41 9.31 2.20
C PRO A 113 2.83 10.37 1.28
N VAL A 114 1.75 9.99 0.61
CA VAL A 114 0.97 10.91 -0.22
C VAL A 114 -0.48 10.73 0.17
N GLU A 115 -1.11 11.79 0.65
CA GLU A 115 -2.52 11.74 1.02
C GLU A 115 -3.37 12.05 -0.20
N ILE A 116 -4.33 11.19 -0.47
CA ILE A 116 -5.25 11.35 -1.59
C ILE A 116 -6.61 11.73 -1.05
N ASP A 117 -7.18 12.77 -1.61
CA ASP A 117 -8.57 13.17 -1.36
C ASP A 117 -9.14 13.61 -2.69
N LEU A 118 -9.89 12.73 -3.33
CA LEU A 118 -10.39 12.98 -4.68
C LEU A 118 -11.43 14.09 -4.74
N TYR A 119 -12.02 14.42 -3.63
CA TYR A 119 -13.08 15.42 -3.60
C TYR A 119 -12.63 16.76 -3.04
N ASN A 120 -11.34 16.87 -2.74
CA ASN A 120 -10.77 18.15 -2.34
C ASN A 120 -10.55 19.01 -3.57
N LYS A 121 -11.14 20.18 -3.57
CA LYS A 121 -11.06 21.04 -4.76
C LYS A 121 -9.67 21.59 -4.99
N GLY A 122 -8.91 21.83 -3.94
CA GLY A 122 -7.52 22.19 -4.10
C GLY A 122 -7.20 23.64 -4.36
N TRP A 123 -8.18 24.47 -4.63
CA TRP A 123 -7.89 25.86 -4.92
C TRP A 123 -8.56 26.85 -4.00
N HIS A 124 -9.17 26.38 -2.96
CA HIS A 124 -9.85 27.26 -2.02
C HIS A 124 -9.02 27.56 -0.81
#